data_31572551bbf09699f92a410dbfc51883
#
_entry.id   31572551bbf09699f92a410dbfc51883
#
_cell.length_a   1.000
_cell.length_b   1.000
_cell.length_c   1.000
_cell.angle_alpha   90.00
_cell.angle_beta   90.00
_cell.angle_gamma   90.00
#
_symmetry.space_group_name_H-M   'P 1'
#
loop_
_entity.id
_entity.type
_entity.pdbx_description
1 polymer ?
#
loop_
_entity_poly.entity_id
_entity_poly.type
_entity_poly.pdbx_seq_one_letter_code
_entity_poly.pdbx_strand_id
1 'polypeptide(L)'
;MNKAQWTTITIGVLIVAGLFLFGRTGPYKGEITQTVQSTTPNELTTDSILFHVKETLSPAQIQWMNDLEQSVIRGDVKKQKLDVFHQLAHFWQDSARIFEPYAWYEAEAARLENSEKSLTFAAHLILENLRNEENDRLKRSKALQAKDLFERSLRINDKNDSTIVGLGACYIFGNIAENPMEGILKVRQVVERDSSNIFAQMVLGHGSLISGQYDRAIDRFEKILSLDPQNLEAILMMAEVYERKADKPNAIKWYSNALPLAPSPNMRTALEKRIEELSARTPVEKK
;
A
#
# COMPACT_ATOMS: atom_id res chain seq x y z
N MET A 1 8.58 -24.31 68.26
CA MET A 1 8.97 -24.38 66.82
C MET A 1 10.33 -25.04 66.71
N ASN A 2 10.43 -26.11 65.91
CA ASN A 2 11.65 -26.87 65.71
C ASN A 2 12.63 -26.12 64.78
N LYS A 3 13.97 -26.35 65.01
CA LYS A 3 15.00 -25.73 64.13
C LYS A 3 14.72 -25.84 62.61
N ALA A 4 14.10 -26.97 62.20
CA ALA A 4 13.70 -27.18 60.81
C ALA A 4 12.60 -26.21 60.33
N GLN A 5 11.68 -25.83 61.19
CA GLN A 5 10.62 -24.87 60.83
C GLN A 5 11.18 -23.43 60.68
N TRP A 6 12.17 -23.07 61.50
CA TRP A 6 12.86 -21.80 61.36
C TRP A 6 13.67 -21.71 60.07
N THR A 7 14.35 -22.78 59.66
CA THR A 7 15.11 -22.80 58.41
C THR A 7 14.18 -22.69 57.19
N THR A 8 13.02 -23.33 57.20
CA THR A 8 12.05 -23.24 56.09
C THR A 8 11.47 -21.83 55.97
N ILE A 9 11.16 -21.17 57.07
CA ILE A 9 10.65 -19.79 57.08
C ILE A 9 11.73 -18.83 56.55
N THR A 10 13.00 -19.01 57.00
CA THR A 10 14.10 -18.14 56.57
C THR A 10 14.36 -18.26 55.04
N ILE A 11 14.32 -19.48 54.52
CA ILE A 11 14.45 -19.73 53.06
C ILE A 11 13.28 -19.10 52.30
N GLY A 12 12.04 -19.24 52.78
CA GLY A 12 10.86 -18.63 52.18
C GLY A 12 10.96 -17.10 52.11
N VAL A 13 11.38 -16.47 53.18
CA VAL A 13 11.58 -15.01 53.24
C VAL A 13 12.69 -14.55 52.29
N LEU A 14 13.79 -15.29 52.18
CA LEU A 14 14.89 -14.98 51.27
C LEU A 14 14.46 -15.11 49.79
N ILE A 15 13.63 -16.11 49.46
CA ILE A 15 13.08 -16.25 48.12
C ILE A 15 12.15 -15.09 47.79
N VAL A 16 11.25 -14.71 48.68
CA VAL A 16 10.33 -13.57 48.48
C VAL A 16 11.12 -12.25 48.41
N ALA A 17 12.11 -12.05 49.26
CA ALA A 17 12.99 -10.87 49.19
C ALA A 17 13.81 -10.84 47.89
N GLY A 18 14.31 -11.99 47.43
CA GLY A 18 15.01 -12.12 46.14
C GLY A 18 14.11 -11.79 44.96
N LEU A 19 12.88 -12.28 44.95
CA LEU A 19 11.90 -11.95 43.93
C LEU A 19 11.48 -10.47 43.94
N PHE A 20 11.43 -9.86 45.17
CA PHE A 20 11.08 -8.45 45.30
C PHE A 20 12.23 -7.51 44.87
N LEU A 21 13.46 -7.87 45.17
CA LEU A 21 14.64 -7.03 44.87
C LEU A 21 15.20 -7.26 43.47
N PHE A 22 15.06 -8.48 42.91
CA PHE A 22 15.61 -8.85 41.62
C PHE A 22 14.55 -9.24 40.59
N GLY A 23 13.29 -9.48 41.00
CA GLY A 23 12.16 -9.69 40.10
C GLY A 23 11.85 -8.37 39.40
N ARG A 24 12.01 -8.32 38.07
CA ARG A 24 11.53 -7.23 37.27
C ARG A 24 10.00 -7.21 37.33
N THR A 25 9.43 -6.36 38.18
CA THR A 25 8.00 -6.13 38.34
C THR A 25 7.45 -5.02 37.41
N GLY A 26 8.29 -4.50 36.55
CA GLY A 26 7.82 -3.59 35.48
C GLY A 26 7.09 -4.34 34.37
N PRO A 27 6.06 -3.74 33.76
CA PRO A 27 5.48 -4.32 32.56
C PRO A 27 6.62 -4.58 31.56
N TYR A 28 6.64 -5.77 30.98
CA TYR A 28 7.56 -6.13 29.92
C TYR A 28 7.35 -5.10 28.80
N LYS A 29 8.18 -4.08 28.76
CA LYS A 29 8.39 -3.30 27.55
C LYS A 29 9.10 -4.28 26.61
N GLY A 30 8.30 -5.05 25.87
CA GLY A 30 8.82 -5.76 24.72
C GLY A 30 9.59 -4.70 23.94
N GLU A 31 10.88 -4.84 23.88
CA GLU A 31 11.64 -4.25 22.80
C GLU A 31 10.95 -4.80 21.54
N ILE A 32 10.05 -3.99 21.00
CA ILE A 32 9.87 -4.01 19.57
C ILE A 32 11.30 -3.78 19.10
N THR A 33 11.93 -4.83 18.64
CA THR A 33 13.14 -4.72 17.84
C THR A 33 12.68 -3.92 16.62
N GLN A 34 12.63 -2.60 16.80
CA GLN A 34 12.76 -1.70 15.70
C GLN A 34 14.12 -2.10 15.12
N THR A 35 14.10 -2.86 14.06
CA THR A 35 15.12 -2.71 13.06
C THR A 35 15.15 -1.22 12.80
N VAL A 36 16.12 -0.55 13.41
CA VAL A 36 16.48 0.83 13.06
C VAL A 36 16.97 0.72 11.62
N GLN A 37 16.02 0.69 10.71
CA GLN A 37 16.29 1.09 9.35
C GLN A 37 16.79 2.52 9.51
N SER A 38 18.01 2.74 9.07
CA SER A 38 18.60 4.07 8.94
C SER A 38 17.63 4.90 8.09
N THR A 39 16.71 5.57 8.77
CA THR A 39 15.80 6.49 8.11
C THR A 39 16.66 7.64 7.63
N THR A 40 16.79 7.75 6.32
CA THR A 40 17.25 8.99 5.72
C THR A 40 16.36 10.11 6.27
N PRO A 41 16.90 11.31 6.57
CA PRO A 41 16.17 12.40 7.22
C PRO A 41 14.90 12.86 6.50
N ASN A 42 14.53 12.20 5.43
CA ASN A 42 13.44 12.57 4.51
C ASN A 42 12.30 11.54 4.41
N GLU A 43 12.34 10.45 5.19
CA GLU A 43 11.28 9.42 5.15
C GLU A 43 10.20 9.71 6.19
N LEU A 44 8.94 9.76 5.75
CA LEU A 44 7.77 9.75 6.64
C LEU A 44 7.67 8.36 7.28
N THR A 45 7.86 8.29 8.59
CA THR A 45 7.63 7.06 9.33
C THR A 45 6.12 6.85 9.50
N THR A 46 5.69 5.61 9.51
CA THR A 46 4.29 5.25 9.76
C THR A 46 3.80 5.82 11.09
N ASP A 47 4.64 5.81 12.12
CA ASP A 47 4.32 6.36 13.43
C ASP A 47 4.01 7.87 13.37
N SER A 48 4.74 8.63 12.54
CA SER A 48 4.47 10.07 12.36
C SER A 48 3.14 10.30 11.63
N ILE A 49 2.81 9.47 10.64
CA ILE A 49 1.53 9.53 9.93
C ILE A 49 0.38 9.23 10.89
N LEU A 50 0.49 8.12 11.64
CA LEU A 50 -0.53 7.71 12.61
C LEU A 50 -0.72 8.76 13.72
N PHE A 51 0.36 9.38 14.19
CA PHE A 51 0.30 10.43 15.19
C PHE A 51 -0.55 11.61 14.70
N HIS A 52 -0.25 12.17 13.54
CA HIS A 52 -1.01 13.31 13.00
C HIS A 52 -2.48 12.97 12.71
N VAL A 53 -2.74 11.76 12.24
CA VAL A 53 -4.10 11.36 11.93
C VAL A 53 -4.93 11.12 13.19
N LYS A 54 -4.32 10.61 14.27
CA LYS A 54 -5.00 10.47 15.58
C LYS A 54 -5.45 11.82 16.16
N GLU A 55 -4.78 12.93 15.83
CA GLU A 55 -5.20 14.27 16.26
C GLU A 55 -6.56 14.70 15.67
N THR A 56 -7.00 14.08 14.58
CA THR A 56 -8.31 14.37 13.94
C THR A 56 -9.48 13.63 14.58
N LEU A 57 -9.20 12.67 15.47
CA LEU A 57 -10.21 11.84 16.12
C LEU A 57 -10.80 12.53 17.36
N SER A 58 -12.06 12.20 17.66
CA SER A 58 -12.68 12.60 18.91
C SER A 58 -12.06 11.87 20.12
N PRO A 59 -12.10 12.45 21.33
CA PRO A 59 -11.59 11.79 22.54
C PRO A 59 -12.18 10.39 22.77
N ALA A 60 -13.46 10.18 22.45
CA ALA A 60 -14.12 8.88 22.59
C ALA A 60 -13.55 7.85 21.61
N GLN A 61 -13.23 8.24 20.38
CA GLN A 61 -12.58 7.36 19.40
C GLN A 61 -11.16 7.00 19.82
N ILE A 62 -10.40 7.97 20.33
CA ILE A 62 -9.04 7.72 20.86
C ILE A 62 -9.10 6.73 22.02
N GLN A 63 -10.03 6.93 22.96
CA GLN A 63 -10.19 6.01 24.10
C GLN A 63 -10.54 4.60 23.62
N TRP A 64 -11.52 4.47 22.73
CA TRP A 64 -11.90 3.18 22.16
C TRP A 64 -10.71 2.44 21.50
N MET A 65 -9.90 3.16 20.70
CA MET A 65 -8.70 2.59 20.09
C MET A 65 -7.70 2.12 21.12
N ASN A 66 -7.44 2.93 22.15
CA ASN A 66 -6.51 2.57 23.22
C ASN A 66 -6.99 1.34 24.01
N ASP A 67 -8.29 1.28 24.30
CA ASP A 67 -8.90 0.14 24.99
C ASP A 67 -8.77 -1.14 24.15
N LEU A 68 -8.97 -1.02 22.83
CA LEU A 68 -8.83 -2.13 21.89
C LEU A 68 -7.37 -2.58 21.77
N GLU A 69 -6.41 -1.67 21.62
CA GLU A 69 -4.98 -1.99 21.59
C GLU A 69 -4.51 -2.67 22.90
N GLN A 70 -5.10 -2.30 24.04
CA GLN A 70 -4.79 -2.88 25.35
C GLN A 70 -5.55 -4.19 25.65
N SER A 71 -6.51 -4.56 24.81
CA SER A 71 -7.35 -5.76 25.02
C SER A 71 -6.60 -7.08 24.83
N VAL A 72 -5.40 -7.04 24.26
CA VAL A 72 -4.56 -8.24 24.07
C VAL A 72 -4.05 -8.72 25.39
N ILE A 73 -4.57 -9.85 25.85
CA ILE A 73 -4.28 -10.45 27.16
C ILE A 73 -3.46 -11.75 27.01
N ARG A 74 -3.20 -12.42 28.13
CA ARG A 74 -2.52 -13.72 28.13
C ARG A 74 -3.36 -14.78 27.41
N GLY A 75 -2.68 -15.68 26.69
CA GLY A 75 -3.30 -16.75 25.91
C GLY A 75 -2.81 -16.75 24.47
N ASP A 76 -3.70 -16.91 23.49
CA ASP A 76 -3.35 -16.81 22.07
C ASP A 76 -3.17 -15.34 21.64
N VAL A 77 -2.03 -14.76 22.03
CA VAL A 77 -1.67 -13.37 21.77
C VAL A 77 -1.64 -13.07 20.26
N LYS A 78 -1.23 -14.04 19.43
CA LYS A 78 -1.17 -13.84 17.98
C LYS A 78 -2.58 -13.65 17.40
N LYS A 79 -3.52 -14.51 17.75
CA LYS A 79 -4.91 -14.41 17.29
C LYS A 79 -5.56 -13.13 17.78
N GLN A 80 -5.41 -12.79 19.07
CA GLN A 80 -5.96 -11.57 19.64
C GLN A 80 -5.43 -10.32 18.94
N LYS A 81 -4.11 -10.25 18.65
CA LYS A 81 -3.54 -9.14 17.88
C LYS A 81 -4.08 -9.06 16.47
N LEU A 82 -4.27 -10.19 15.81
CA LEU A 82 -4.84 -10.22 14.46
C LEU A 82 -6.26 -9.65 14.46
N ASP A 83 -7.09 -10.09 15.42
CA ASP A 83 -8.46 -9.60 15.59
C ASP A 83 -8.48 -8.09 15.87
N VAL A 84 -7.56 -7.59 16.71
CA VAL A 84 -7.41 -6.16 17.01
C VAL A 84 -7.01 -5.37 15.77
N PHE A 85 -6.03 -5.84 14.99
CA PHE A 85 -5.61 -5.16 13.77
C PHE A 85 -6.73 -5.04 12.74
N HIS A 86 -7.53 -6.10 12.54
CA HIS A 86 -8.69 -6.04 11.65
C HIS A 86 -9.77 -5.08 12.17
N GLN A 87 -10.06 -5.06 13.47
CA GLN A 87 -11.01 -4.10 14.03
C GLN A 87 -10.55 -2.64 13.86
N LEU A 88 -9.26 -2.38 14.07
CA LEU A 88 -8.67 -1.07 13.83
C LEU A 88 -8.69 -0.70 12.34
N ALA A 89 -8.36 -1.63 11.45
CA ALA A 89 -8.47 -1.42 10.02
C ALA A 89 -9.90 -1.04 9.60
N HIS A 90 -10.90 -1.80 10.03
CA HIS A 90 -12.31 -1.48 9.78
C HIS A 90 -12.73 -0.13 10.33
N PHE A 91 -12.29 0.22 11.53
CA PHE A 91 -12.57 1.56 12.08
C PHE A 91 -12.04 2.68 11.17
N TRP A 92 -10.80 2.55 10.70
CA TRP A 92 -10.19 3.56 9.84
C TRP A 92 -10.83 3.61 8.45
N GLN A 93 -11.25 2.47 7.91
CA GLN A 93 -11.92 2.37 6.61
C GLN A 93 -13.35 2.94 6.68
N ASP A 94 -14.16 2.49 7.64
CA ASP A 94 -15.62 2.69 7.63
C ASP A 94 -16.04 3.94 8.42
N SER A 95 -15.39 4.20 9.56
CA SER A 95 -15.77 5.27 10.48
C SER A 95 -14.97 6.54 10.28
N ALA A 96 -13.66 6.44 10.25
CA ALA A 96 -12.77 7.59 10.07
C ALA A 96 -12.57 7.95 8.59
N ARG A 97 -12.68 6.97 7.70
CA ARG A 97 -12.49 7.10 6.24
C ARG A 97 -11.13 7.66 5.86
N ILE A 98 -10.08 7.20 6.55
CA ILE A 98 -8.69 7.62 6.31
C ILE A 98 -7.89 6.41 5.88
N PHE A 99 -7.31 6.51 4.68
CA PHE A 99 -6.66 5.39 4.00
C PHE A 99 -5.38 4.92 4.68
N GLU A 100 -4.49 5.82 5.10
CA GLU A 100 -3.16 5.48 5.56
C GLU A 100 -3.16 4.56 6.80
N PRO A 101 -3.92 4.85 7.87
CA PRO A 101 -4.03 3.93 9.00
C PRO A 101 -4.73 2.63 8.62
N TYR A 102 -5.77 2.67 7.79
CA TYR A 102 -6.44 1.48 7.30
C TYR A 102 -5.43 0.53 6.64
N ALA A 103 -4.70 1.02 5.65
CA ALA A 103 -3.72 0.23 4.93
C ALA A 103 -2.58 -0.27 5.83
N TRP A 104 -2.20 0.52 6.83
CA TRP A 104 -1.18 0.12 7.80
C TRP A 104 -1.63 -1.05 8.68
N TYR A 105 -2.85 -0.98 9.26
CA TYR A 105 -3.36 -2.06 10.09
C TYR A 105 -3.60 -3.34 9.28
N GLU A 106 -4.05 -3.24 8.03
CA GLU A 106 -4.13 -4.38 7.11
C GLU A 106 -2.75 -4.98 6.82
N ALA A 107 -1.73 -4.14 6.64
CA ALA A 107 -0.35 -4.60 6.45
C ALA A 107 0.20 -5.31 7.69
N GLU A 108 -0.05 -4.79 8.91
CA GLU A 108 0.35 -5.44 10.16
C GLU A 108 -0.38 -6.78 10.38
N ALA A 109 -1.68 -6.82 10.10
CA ALA A 109 -2.45 -8.07 10.11
C ALA A 109 -1.86 -9.10 9.14
N ALA A 110 -1.56 -8.68 7.90
CA ALA A 110 -0.97 -9.54 6.89
C ALA A 110 0.43 -10.04 7.28
N ARG A 111 1.28 -9.19 7.87
CA ARG A 111 2.60 -9.60 8.40
C ARG A 111 2.48 -10.62 9.52
N LEU A 112 1.49 -10.43 10.40
CA LEU A 112 1.26 -11.32 11.54
C LEU A 112 0.66 -12.67 11.08
N GLU A 113 -0.28 -12.66 10.15
CA GLU A 113 -0.85 -13.87 9.55
C GLU A 113 0.20 -14.63 8.76
N ASN A 114 1.00 -13.91 7.97
CA ASN A 114 2.08 -14.40 7.13
C ASN A 114 1.60 -15.45 6.11
N SER A 115 0.44 -15.19 5.48
CA SER A 115 -0.05 -16.00 4.35
C SER A 115 0.22 -15.28 3.02
N GLU A 116 0.43 -16.04 1.93
CA GLU A 116 0.59 -15.47 0.59
C GLU A 116 -0.58 -14.56 0.24
N LYS A 117 -1.79 -15.00 0.53
CA LYS A 117 -3.03 -14.30 0.20
C LYS A 117 -3.13 -12.96 0.92
N SER A 118 -2.94 -12.93 2.24
CA SER A 118 -3.06 -11.69 3.02
C SER A 118 -1.95 -10.69 2.69
N LEU A 119 -0.71 -11.17 2.53
CA LEU A 119 0.43 -10.34 2.14
C LEU A 119 0.23 -9.71 0.76
N THR A 120 -0.21 -10.51 -0.23
CA THR A 120 -0.49 -10.01 -1.58
C THR A 120 -1.65 -9.01 -1.58
N PHE A 121 -2.73 -9.29 -0.85
CA PHE A 121 -3.86 -8.38 -0.72
C PHE A 121 -3.46 -7.02 -0.15
N ALA A 122 -2.81 -7.01 1.01
CA ALA A 122 -2.38 -5.76 1.65
C ALA A 122 -1.37 -4.98 0.79
N ALA A 123 -0.48 -5.68 0.08
CA ALA A 123 0.46 -5.05 -0.83
C ALA A 123 -0.24 -4.38 -2.02
N HIS A 124 -1.23 -5.03 -2.64
CA HIS A 124 -2.02 -4.45 -3.72
C HIS A 124 -2.87 -3.27 -3.26
N LEU A 125 -3.49 -3.36 -2.08
CA LEU A 125 -4.23 -2.25 -1.48
C LEU A 125 -3.38 -0.97 -1.41
N ILE A 126 -2.14 -1.09 -0.94
CA ILE A 126 -1.21 0.04 -0.85
C ILE A 126 -0.77 0.49 -2.25
N LEU A 127 -0.49 -0.43 -3.17
CA LEU A 127 -0.03 -0.15 -4.52
C LEU A 127 -1.07 0.63 -5.35
N GLU A 128 -2.35 0.28 -5.23
CA GLU A 128 -3.43 0.98 -5.92
C GLU A 128 -3.50 2.45 -5.50
N ASN A 129 -3.37 2.71 -4.20
CA ASN A 129 -3.37 4.08 -3.68
C ASN A 129 -2.08 4.83 -4.03
N LEU A 130 -0.94 4.14 -4.09
CA LEU A 130 0.35 4.70 -4.47
C LEU A 130 0.33 5.41 -5.83
N ARG A 131 -0.41 4.88 -6.79
CA ARG A 131 -0.43 5.39 -8.17
C ARG A 131 -0.98 6.82 -8.26
N ASN A 132 -1.91 7.18 -7.37
CA ASN A 132 -2.57 8.47 -7.33
C ASN A 132 -1.98 9.41 -6.26
N GLU A 133 -0.91 9.00 -5.57
CA GLU A 133 -0.28 9.79 -4.53
C GLU A 133 0.60 10.90 -5.12
N GLU A 134 0.29 12.15 -4.79
CA GLU A 134 1.05 13.31 -5.26
C GLU A 134 2.20 13.71 -4.33
N ASN A 135 2.11 13.36 -3.05
CA ASN A 135 3.16 13.65 -2.09
C ASN A 135 4.30 12.62 -2.22
N ASP A 136 5.45 13.04 -2.73
CA ASP A 136 6.59 12.17 -3.00
C ASP A 136 7.08 11.38 -1.78
N ARG A 137 7.03 11.95 -0.58
CA ARG A 137 7.43 11.26 0.65
C ARG A 137 6.45 10.15 1.01
N LEU A 138 5.15 10.45 0.90
CA LEU A 138 4.10 9.47 1.17
C LEU A 138 4.09 8.38 0.10
N LYS A 139 4.27 8.77 -1.17
CA LYS A 139 4.46 7.85 -2.30
C LYS A 139 5.60 6.86 -2.05
N ARG A 140 6.77 7.37 -1.66
CA ARG A 140 7.93 6.54 -1.34
C ARG A 140 7.66 5.62 -0.14
N SER A 141 7.03 6.12 0.92
CA SER A 141 6.67 5.33 2.10
C SER A 141 5.72 4.19 1.75
N LYS A 142 4.65 4.47 0.99
CA LYS A 142 3.70 3.48 0.48
C LYS A 142 4.41 2.41 -0.37
N ALA A 143 5.28 2.83 -1.28
CA ALA A 143 6.03 1.91 -2.14
C ALA A 143 6.94 0.96 -1.34
N LEU A 144 7.62 1.46 -0.31
CA LEU A 144 8.48 0.63 0.55
C LEU A 144 7.66 -0.37 1.37
N GLN A 145 6.49 0.03 1.87
CA GLN A 145 5.59 -0.88 2.58
C GLN A 145 5.03 -1.97 1.67
N ALA A 146 4.53 -1.60 0.48
CA ALA A 146 4.04 -2.56 -0.50
C ALA A 146 5.16 -3.52 -0.95
N LYS A 147 6.37 -3.00 -1.19
CA LYS A 147 7.55 -3.81 -1.52
C LYS A 147 7.85 -4.87 -0.46
N ASP A 148 7.91 -4.50 0.82
CA ASP A 148 8.13 -5.46 1.92
C ASP A 148 7.10 -6.60 1.92
N LEU A 149 5.82 -6.25 1.74
CA LEU A 149 4.74 -7.23 1.70
C LEU A 149 4.85 -8.17 0.48
N PHE A 150 5.12 -7.63 -0.71
CA PHE A 150 5.33 -8.44 -1.91
C PHE A 150 6.57 -9.34 -1.77
N GLU A 151 7.67 -8.86 -1.21
CA GLU A 151 8.86 -9.67 -0.97
C GLU A 151 8.60 -10.79 0.04
N ARG A 152 7.79 -10.54 1.08
CA ARG A 152 7.34 -11.58 2.01
C ARG A 152 6.47 -12.63 1.32
N SER A 153 5.54 -12.19 0.47
CA SER A 153 4.69 -13.09 -0.29
C SER A 153 5.49 -13.96 -1.25
N LEU A 154 6.49 -13.39 -1.96
CA LEU A 154 7.38 -14.12 -2.87
C LEU A 154 8.28 -15.14 -2.15
N ARG A 155 8.59 -14.94 -0.86
CA ARG A 155 9.28 -15.99 -0.08
C ARG A 155 8.41 -17.22 0.19
N ILE A 156 7.07 -17.07 0.12
CA ILE A 156 6.12 -18.18 0.28
C ILE A 156 5.83 -18.83 -1.07
N ASN A 157 5.62 -18.00 -2.11
CA ASN A 157 5.35 -18.45 -3.48
C ASN A 157 6.06 -17.53 -4.48
N ASP A 158 7.22 -17.94 -4.95
CA ASP A 158 8.08 -17.20 -5.88
C ASP A 158 7.56 -17.16 -7.33
N LYS A 159 6.47 -17.90 -7.62
CA LYS A 159 5.86 -18.00 -8.95
C LYS A 159 4.57 -17.20 -9.11
N ASN A 160 4.12 -16.49 -8.09
CA ASN A 160 2.92 -15.67 -8.17
C ASN A 160 3.14 -14.43 -9.05
N ASP A 161 2.60 -14.48 -10.28
CA ASP A 161 2.74 -13.40 -11.26
C ASP A 161 2.20 -12.06 -10.77
N SER A 162 1.07 -12.06 -10.08
CA SER A 162 0.49 -10.84 -9.52
C SER A 162 1.44 -10.19 -8.51
N THR A 163 2.09 -10.99 -7.67
CA THR A 163 3.06 -10.52 -6.68
C THR A 163 4.34 -10.02 -7.35
N ILE A 164 4.85 -10.72 -8.39
CA ILE A 164 6.04 -10.30 -9.14
C ILE A 164 5.79 -8.96 -9.85
N VAL A 165 4.63 -8.82 -10.50
CA VAL A 165 4.24 -7.57 -11.20
C VAL A 165 4.04 -6.44 -10.20
N GLY A 166 3.37 -6.70 -9.06
CA GLY A 166 3.17 -5.72 -8.00
C GLY A 166 4.49 -5.21 -7.42
N LEU A 167 5.44 -6.12 -7.16
CA LEU A 167 6.79 -5.74 -6.74
C LEU A 167 7.49 -4.87 -7.79
N GLY A 168 7.39 -5.24 -9.08
CA GLY A 168 7.91 -4.44 -10.18
C GLY A 168 7.29 -3.05 -10.25
N ALA A 169 5.98 -2.95 -10.03
CA ALA A 169 5.24 -1.69 -9.99
C ALA A 169 5.71 -0.76 -8.85
N CYS A 170 6.08 -1.31 -7.69
CA CYS A 170 6.65 -0.51 -6.60
C CYS A 170 7.95 0.20 -7.03
N TYR A 171 8.82 -0.47 -7.80
CA TYR A 171 10.04 0.15 -8.32
C TYR A 171 9.77 1.19 -9.43
N ILE A 172 8.75 0.95 -10.26
CA ILE A 172 8.42 1.83 -11.39
C ILE A 172 7.74 3.12 -10.92
N PHE A 173 6.82 3.02 -9.96
CA PHE A 173 5.97 4.14 -9.53
C PHE A 173 6.39 4.79 -8.22
N GLY A 174 7.13 4.06 -7.38
CA GLY A 174 7.33 4.41 -5.98
C GLY A 174 8.53 5.31 -5.69
N ASN A 175 9.34 5.64 -6.66
CA ASN A 175 10.55 6.46 -6.48
C ASN A 175 11.51 5.87 -5.41
N ILE A 176 11.57 4.53 -5.28
CA ILE A 176 12.34 3.81 -4.26
C ILE A 176 13.70 3.35 -4.72
N ALA A 177 14.02 3.47 -5.99
CA ALA A 177 15.30 3.13 -6.59
C ALA A 177 15.78 4.25 -7.52
N GLU A 178 17.09 4.42 -7.64
CA GLU A 178 17.70 5.35 -8.61
C GLU A 178 17.38 4.93 -10.07
N ASN A 179 17.20 3.64 -10.30
CA ASN A 179 16.86 3.10 -11.61
C ASN A 179 15.66 2.13 -11.50
N PRO A 180 14.52 2.45 -12.13
CA PRO A 180 13.34 1.59 -12.14
C PRO A 180 13.51 0.32 -12.99
N MET A 181 14.67 0.13 -13.65
CA MET A 181 14.92 -0.98 -14.56
C MET A 181 14.74 -2.35 -13.89
N GLU A 182 15.09 -2.47 -12.60
CA GLU A 182 14.86 -3.72 -11.86
C GLU A 182 13.38 -4.11 -11.87
N GLY A 183 12.49 -3.14 -11.60
CA GLY A 183 11.05 -3.35 -11.67
C GLY A 183 10.58 -3.71 -13.07
N ILE A 184 11.08 -3.01 -14.08
CA ILE A 184 10.74 -3.28 -15.50
C ILE A 184 11.12 -4.71 -15.88
N LEU A 185 12.31 -5.18 -15.49
CA LEU A 185 12.77 -6.55 -15.81
C LEU A 185 11.90 -7.61 -15.14
N LYS A 186 11.49 -7.42 -13.88
CA LYS A 186 10.57 -8.34 -13.20
C LYS A 186 9.23 -8.45 -13.94
N VAL A 187 8.64 -7.33 -14.33
CA VAL A 187 7.36 -7.32 -15.05
C VAL A 187 7.49 -7.92 -16.44
N ARG A 188 8.59 -7.65 -17.15
CA ARG A 188 8.87 -8.23 -18.47
C ARG A 188 8.96 -9.76 -18.43
N GLN A 189 9.59 -10.34 -17.41
CA GLN A 189 9.63 -11.81 -17.25
C GLN A 189 8.22 -12.42 -17.20
N VAL A 190 7.26 -11.74 -16.58
CA VAL A 190 5.87 -12.19 -16.56
C VAL A 190 5.25 -12.11 -17.96
N VAL A 191 5.43 -10.98 -18.65
CA VAL A 191 4.90 -10.81 -20.02
C VAL A 191 5.52 -11.77 -21.04
N GLU A 192 6.79 -12.16 -20.87
CA GLU A 192 7.47 -13.11 -21.74
C GLU A 192 6.90 -14.53 -21.63
N ARG A 193 6.44 -14.93 -20.44
CA ARG A 193 5.78 -16.24 -20.26
C ARG A 193 4.25 -16.20 -20.43
N ASP A 194 3.62 -15.05 -20.16
CA ASP A 194 2.19 -14.81 -20.40
C ASP A 194 1.96 -13.40 -20.93
N SER A 195 1.93 -13.28 -22.26
CA SER A 195 1.70 -12.01 -22.94
C SER A 195 0.25 -11.50 -22.80
N SER A 196 -0.67 -12.32 -22.29
CA SER A 196 -2.06 -11.96 -22.02
C SER A 196 -2.30 -11.42 -20.61
N ASN A 197 -1.28 -11.36 -19.76
CA ASN A 197 -1.38 -10.81 -18.43
C ASN A 197 -1.64 -9.30 -18.47
N ILE A 198 -2.92 -8.92 -18.34
CA ILE A 198 -3.39 -7.53 -18.44
C ILE A 198 -2.69 -6.64 -17.41
N PHE A 199 -2.51 -7.12 -16.16
CA PHE A 199 -1.86 -6.34 -15.11
C PHE A 199 -0.40 -6.02 -15.45
N ALA A 200 0.34 -7.00 -15.96
CA ALA A 200 1.72 -6.79 -16.39
C ALA A 200 1.84 -5.84 -17.59
N GLN A 201 0.95 -5.97 -18.58
CA GLN A 201 0.87 -5.04 -19.72
C GLN A 201 0.54 -3.61 -19.23
N MET A 202 -0.41 -3.46 -18.31
CA MET A 202 -0.80 -2.17 -17.73
C MET A 202 0.38 -1.51 -17.03
N VAL A 203 1.09 -2.22 -16.16
CA VAL A 203 2.27 -1.69 -15.44
C VAL A 203 3.37 -1.24 -16.39
N LEU A 204 3.68 -2.03 -17.44
CA LEU A 204 4.67 -1.63 -18.45
C LEU A 204 4.19 -0.45 -19.31
N GLY A 205 2.90 -0.41 -19.65
CA GLY A 205 2.30 0.71 -20.39
C GLY A 205 2.43 2.02 -19.60
N HIS A 206 2.06 2.02 -18.33
CA HIS A 206 2.23 3.17 -17.43
C HIS A 206 3.69 3.58 -17.27
N GLY A 207 4.60 2.62 -17.07
CA GLY A 207 6.03 2.90 -16.97
C GLY A 207 6.57 3.55 -18.26
N SER A 208 6.08 3.11 -19.41
CA SER A 208 6.43 3.70 -20.71
C SER A 208 5.86 5.12 -20.86
N LEU A 209 4.64 5.36 -20.39
CA LEU A 209 4.01 6.68 -20.40
C LEU A 209 4.78 7.68 -19.53
N ILE A 210 5.14 7.30 -18.30
CA ILE A 210 5.90 8.14 -17.38
C ILE A 210 7.28 8.48 -17.94
N SER A 211 7.93 7.53 -18.63
CA SER A 211 9.25 7.74 -19.22
C SER A 211 9.21 8.41 -20.61
N GLY A 212 8.03 8.83 -21.10
CA GLY A 212 7.86 9.50 -22.40
C GLY A 212 7.99 8.58 -23.60
N GLN A 213 8.00 7.25 -23.41
CA GLN A 213 8.06 6.24 -24.47
C GLN A 213 6.65 5.94 -25.00
N TYR A 214 6.00 6.97 -25.58
CA TYR A 214 4.59 6.95 -25.92
C TYR A 214 4.18 5.83 -26.88
N ASP A 215 4.98 5.51 -27.87
CA ASP A 215 4.65 4.45 -28.84
C ASP A 215 4.65 3.08 -28.16
N ARG A 216 5.60 2.83 -27.24
CA ARG A 216 5.59 1.60 -26.44
C ARG A 216 4.40 1.55 -25.48
N ALA A 217 3.96 2.69 -24.95
CA ALA A 217 2.77 2.74 -24.10
C ALA A 217 1.52 2.36 -24.92
N ILE A 218 1.39 2.91 -26.14
CA ILE A 218 0.31 2.58 -27.08
C ILE A 218 0.29 1.08 -27.35
N ASP A 219 1.40 0.47 -27.77
CA ASP A 219 1.48 -0.97 -28.05
C ASP A 219 0.97 -1.83 -26.88
N ARG A 220 1.29 -1.42 -25.63
CA ARG A 220 0.86 -2.13 -24.42
C ARG A 220 -0.64 -1.99 -24.18
N PHE A 221 -1.19 -0.78 -24.32
CA PHE A 221 -2.61 -0.55 -24.10
C PHE A 221 -3.46 -1.15 -25.25
N GLU A 222 -2.98 -1.12 -26.50
CA GLU A 222 -3.62 -1.82 -27.61
C GLU A 222 -3.66 -3.33 -27.37
N LYS A 223 -2.58 -3.91 -26.82
CA LYS A 223 -2.58 -5.32 -26.43
C LYS A 223 -3.65 -5.62 -25.39
N ILE A 224 -3.82 -4.77 -24.37
CA ILE A 224 -4.90 -4.93 -23.39
C ILE A 224 -6.26 -4.85 -24.06
N LEU A 225 -6.48 -3.84 -24.92
CA LEU A 225 -7.75 -3.63 -25.60
C LEU A 225 -8.08 -4.75 -26.63
N SER A 226 -7.07 -5.46 -27.12
CA SER A 226 -7.28 -6.66 -27.94
C SER A 226 -7.81 -7.85 -27.12
N LEU A 227 -7.52 -7.90 -25.82
CA LEU A 227 -7.95 -8.94 -24.88
C LEU A 227 -9.28 -8.57 -24.19
N ASP A 228 -9.40 -7.31 -23.81
CA ASP A 228 -10.56 -6.73 -23.15
C ASP A 228 -10.90 -5.36 -23.78
N PRO A 229 -11.76 -5.34 -24.82
CA PRO A 229 -12.10 -4.12 -25.55
C PRO A 229 -12.82 -3.05 -24.72
N GLN A 230 -13.37 -3.43 -23.56
CA GLN A 230 -14.06 -2.51 -22.65
C GLN A 230 -13.23 -2.14 -21.42
N ASN A 231 -11.94 -2.42 -21.44
CA ASN A 231 -11.05 -2.05 -20.36
C ASN A 231 -10.95 -0.53 -20.24
N LEU A 232 -11.74 0.03 -19.33
CA LEU A 232 -11.85 1.47 -19.14
C LEU A 232 -10.50 2.11 -18.80
N GLU A 233 -9.67 1.45 -17.98
CA GLU A 233 -8.35 1.95 -17.62
C GLU A 233 -7.45 2.07 -18.87
N ALA A 234 -7.40 1.04 -19.70
CA ALA A 234 -6.61 1.08 -20.94
C ALA A 234 -7.11 2.15 -21.91
N ILE A 235 -8.44 2.34 -22.03
CA ILE A 235 -9.03 3.39 -22.87
C ILE A 235 -8.61 4.78 -22.37
N LEU A 236 -8.66 5.02 -21.07
CA LEU A 236 -8.25 6.28 -20.47
C LEU A 236 -6.75 6.53 -20.64
N MET A 237 -5.94 5.49 -20.51
CA MET A 237 -4.50 5.58 -20.73
C MET A 237 -4.15 5.89 -22.19
N MET A 238 -4.90 5.34 -23.14
CA MET A 238 -4.76 5.72 -24.57
C MET A 238 -5.05 7.21 -24.77
N ALA A 239 -6.13 7.72 -24.15
CA ALA A 239 -6.45 9.15 -24.21
C ALA A 239 -5.30 10.01 -23.63
N GLU A 240 -4.77 9.64 -22.47
CA GLU A 240 -3.68 10.34 -21.82
C GLU A 240 -2.38 10.31 -22.66
N VAL A 241 -2.04 9.17 -23.25
CA VAL A 241 -0.86 9.07 -24.14
C VAL A 241 -0.98 10.04 -25.31
N TYR A 242 -2.12 10.07 -26.01
CA TYR A 242 -2.31 10.98 -27.12
C TYR A 242 -2.36 12.44 -26.71
N GLU A 243 -2.86 12.73 -25.51
CA GLU A 243 -2.83 14.07 -24.97
C GLU A 243 -1.38 14.53 -24.69
N ARG A 244 -0.55 13.67 -24.09
CA ARG A 244 0.88 13.96 -23.86
C ARG A 244 1.70 14.06 -25.15
N LYS A 245 1.25 13.38 -26.22
CA LYS A 245 1.79 13.55 -27.59
C LYS A 245 1.29 14.83 -28.25
N ALA A 246 0.44 15.63 -27.61
CA ALA A 246 -0.26 16.78 -28.16
C ALA A 246 -1.15 16.44 -29.39
N ASP A 247 -1.54 15.18 -29.55
CA ASP A 247 -2.47 14.69 -30.57
C ASP A 247 -3.91 14.80 -30.05
N LYS A 248 -4.43 16.03 -30.06
CA LYS A 248 -5.76 16.35 -29.57
C LYS A 248 -6.88 15.53 -30.25
N PRO A 249 -6.88 15.32 -31.57
CA PRO A 249 -7.94 14.53 -32.22
C PRO A 249 -8.03 13.09 -31.69
N ASN A 250 -6.91 12.41 -31.54
CA ASN A 250 -6.89 11.06 -31.01
C ASN A 250 -7.19 11.03 -29.49
N ALA A 251 -6.71 12.01 -28.71
CA ALA A 251 -7.07 12.12 -27.29
C ALA A 251 -8.59 12.26 -27.11
N ILE A 252 -9.25 13.16 -27.86
CA ILE A 252 -10.70 13.34 -27.84
C ILE A 252 -11.43 12.05 -28.23
N LYS A 253 -10.96 11.36 -29.28
CA LYS A 253 -11.53 10.07 -29.67
C LYS A 253 -11.52 9.05 -28.53
N TRP A 254 -10.39 8.90 -27.86
CA TRP A 254 -10.26 7.93 -26.79
C TRP A 254 -11.04 8.32 -25.53
N TYR A 255 -11.09 9.60 -25.15
CA TYR A 255 -11.98 10.06 -24.07
C TYR A 255 -13.45 9.83 -24.41
N SER A 256 -13.85 10.02 -25.67
CA SER A 256 -15.21 9.74 -26.14
C SER A 256 -15.56 8.25 -26.05
N ASN A 257 -14.59 7.36 -26.31
CA ASN A 257 -14.77 5.92 -26.13
C ASN A 257 -14.95 5.53 -24.65
N ALA A 258 -14.42 6.32 -23.70
CA ALA A 258 -14.59 6.08 -22.28
C ALA A 258 -15.97 6.49 -21.74
N LEU A 259 -16.67 7.44 -22.39
CA LEU A 259 -17.95 7.98 -21.91
C LEU A 259 -19.03 6.92 -21.63
N PRO A 260 -19.30 5.95 -22.54
CA PRO A 260 -20.32 4.93 -22.29
C PRO A 260 -19.95 3.98 -21.14
N LEU A 261 -18.65 3.88 -20.79
CA LEU A 261 -18.11 3.01 -19.77
C LEU A 261 -17.96 3.71 -18.40
N ALA A 262 -18.24 5.01 -18.33
CA ALA A 262 -18.08 5.78 -17.09
C ALA A 262 -18.98 5.23 -15.97
N PRO A 263 -18.42 4.78 -14.82
CA PRO A 263 -19.17 4.10 -13.76
C PRO A 263 -20.03 5.06 -12.92
N SER A 264 -19.83 6.38 -13.06
CA SER A 264 -20.57 7.37 -12.29
C SER A 264 -20.87 8.63 -13.12
N PRO A 265 -21.93 9.37 -12.77
CA PRO A 265 -22.23 10.66 -13.40
C PRO A 265 -21.07 11.67 -13.29
N ASN A 266 -20.39 11.69 -12.13
CA ASN A 266 -19.25 12.59 -11.90
C ASN A 266 -18.10 12.31 -12.87
N MET A 267 -17.79 11.05 -13.10
CA MET A 267 -16.74 10.67 -14.05
C MET A 267 -17.14 11.05 -15.46
N ARG A 268 -18.40 10.80 -15.86
CA ARG A 268 -18.92 11.19 -17.17
C ARG A 268 -18.78 12.72 -17.37
N THR A 269 -19.20 13.52 -16.41
CA THR A 269 -19.09 14.99 -16.48
C THR A 269 -17.62 15.43 -16.58
N ALA A 270 -16.71 14.77 -15.86
CA ALA A 270 -15.27 15.06 -15.95
C ALA A 270 -14.70 14.77 -17.36
N LEU A 271 -15.12 13.64 -17.96
CA LEU A 271 -14.71 13.28 -19.33
C LEU A 271 -15.28 14.26 -20.37
N GLU A 272 -16.55 14.62 -20.27
CA GLU A 272 -17.20 15.60 -21.15
C GLU A 272 -16.48 16.95 -21.10
N LYS A 273 -16.19 17.42 -19.88
CA LYS A 273 -15.42 18.66 -19.67
C LYS A 273 -14.03 18.57 -20.29
N ARG A 274 -13.33 17.42 -20.14
CA ARG A 274 -11.99 17.26 -20.74
C ARG A 274 -12.04 17.29 -22.27
N ILE A 275 -13.02 16.65 -22.87
CA ILE A 275 -13.26 16.68 -24.31
C ILE A 275 -13.51 18.11 -24.79
N GLU A 276 -14.33 18.88 -24.09
CA GLU A 276 -14.61 20.28 -24.39
C GLU A 276 -13.34 21.13 -24.32
N GLU A 277 -12.55 21.02 -23.26
CA GLU A 277 -11.25 21.72 -23.10
C GLU A 277 -10.28 21.44 -24.26
N LEU A 278 -10.17 20.17 -24.66
CA LEU A 278 -9.31 19.77 -25.78
C LEU A 278 -9.84 20.25 -27.14
N SER A 279 -11.16 20.33 -27.28
CA SER A 279 -11.83 20.79 -28.50
C SER A 279 -11.81 22.31 -28.65
N ALA A 280 -11.69 23.05 -27.54
CA ALA A 280 -11.57 24.48 -27.57
C ALA A 280 -10.32 24.90 -28.35
N ARG A 281 -10.50 25.74 -29.38
CA ARG A 281 -9.39 26.31 -30.15
C ARG A 281 -8.53 27.14 -29.22
N THR A 282 -7.24 26.85 -29.13
CA THR A 282 -6.27 27.76 -28.50
C THR A 282 -6.46 29.14 -29.13
N PRO A 283 -6.69 30.22 -28.38
CA PRO A 283 -6.76 31.54 -28.98
C PRO A 283 -5.45 31.78 -29.73
N VAL A 284 -5.57 32.04 -31.03
CA VAL A 284 -4.42 32.47 -31.86
C VAL A 284 -3.97 33.79 -31.26
N GLU A 285 -2.82 33.82 -30.61
CA GLU A 285 -2.15 35.08 -30.25
C GLU A 285 -2.00 35.86 -31.53
N LYS A 286 -2.84 36.88 -31.69
CA LYS A 286 -2.62 37.88 -32.74
C LYS A 286 -1.30 38.63 -32.39
N LYS A 287 -0.27 38.35 -33.15
CA LYS A 287 0.95 39.18 -33.21
C LYS A 287 0.63 40.57 -33.70
#